data_4bc787fe17290b93586572422321069e
#
_entry.id   4bc787fe17290b93586572422321069e
#
_cell.length_a   1.000
_cell.length_b   1.000
_cell.length_c   1.000
_cell.angle_alpha   90.00
_cell.angle_beta   90.00
_cell.angle_gamma   90.00
#
_symmetry.space_group_name_H-M   'P 1'
#
loop_
_entity.id
_entity.type
_entity.pdbx_description
1 polymer ?
#
loop_
_entity_poly.entity_id
_entity_poly.type
_entity_poly.pdbx_seq_one_letter_code
_entity_poly.pdbx_strand_id
1 'polypeptide(L)'
;AGVPSCRDIEPLDGLWDRVPLGILAGVLTPATLARAFALSAAMPREDTAALEARLDVLRALLAEGALPYNAAEAEAELARWQMAGYPACHHSADYRAAYHPAYRVLHRHYTHLLPLLETIDGALAAQERVLLAIEGGAAGGKTTLSRELSELYPDSAVFHADDFFLRPEQRTPERFAQPGGNMDRERLEAEILAPLSRGGDVVYRPFDCKTMSLSEPRRSRAARLNIVEGSYSLHPAMEPYYDLSVFLEISPESQRRRVLERNG
;
A
#
# COMPACT_ATOMS: atom_id res chain seq x y z
N ALA A 1 -9.17 -28.90 6.98
CA ALA A 1 -9.20 -27.47 7.18
C ALA A 1 -8.70 -26.82 5.89
N GLY A 2 -9.45 -25.86 5.32
CA GLY A 2 -9.04 -25.14 4.10
C GLY A 2 -7.83 -24.24 4.41
N VAL A 3 -7.10 -23.86 3.36
CA VAL A 3 -6.03 -22.86 3.46
C VAL A 3 -6.68 -21.53 3.84
N PRO A 4 -6.24 -20.85 4.94
CA PRO A 4 -6.73 -19.52 5.28
C PRO A 4 -6.52 -18.54 4.10
N SER A 5 -7.49 -17.68 3.89
CA SER A 5 -7.48 -16.66 2.83
C SER A 5 -7.54 -15.26 3.44
N CYS A 6 -7.44 -14.21 2.61
CA CYS A 6 -7.69 -12.84 3.06
C CYS A 6 -9.08 -12.65 3.71
N ARG A 7 -10.01 -13.59 3.52
CA ARG A 7 -11.34 -13.56 4.15
C ARG A 7 -11.32 -13.97 5.62
N ASP A 8 -10.24 -14.61 6.08
CA ASP A 8 -10.07 -15.08 7.45
C ASP A 8 -9.37 -14.04 8.35
N ILE A 9 -9.20 -12.82 7.85
CA ILE A 9 -8.62 -11.71 8.61
C ILE A 9 -9.62 -11.27 9.68
N GLU A 10 -9.17 -11.22 10.92
CA GLU A 10 -9.99 -10.88 12.08
C GLU A 10 -9.74 -9.43 12.48
N PRO A 11 -10.76 -8.55 12.41
CA PRO A 11 -10.65 -7.22 12.96
C PRO A 11 -10.46 -7.24 14.48
N LEU A 12 -9.44 -6.55 14.98
CA LEU A 12 -9.19 -6.40 16.42
C LEU A 12 -9.83 -5.12 16.95
N ASP A 13 -9.74 -4.04 16.16
CA ASP A 13 -10.35 -2.74 16.44
C ASP A 13 -10.49 -1.89 15.16
N GLY A 14 -10.72 -0.58 15.31
CA GLY A 14 -10.92 0.32 14.18
C GLY A 14 -9.76 0.37 13.17
N LEU A 15 -8.52 0.10 13.61
CA LEU A 15 -7.32 0.27 12.78
C LEU A 15 -6.41 -0.96 12.68
N TRP A 16 -6.64 -2.01 13.45
CA TRP A 16 -5.76 -3.18 13.51
C TRP A 16 -6.50 -4.46 13.24
N ASP A 17 -5.88 -5.33 12.48
CA ASP A 17 -6.41 -6.63 12.09
C ASP A 17 -5.41 -7.74 12.42
N ARG A 18 -5.93 -8.93 12.80
CA ARG A 18 -5.15 -10.15 12.97
C ARG A 18 -5.15 -10.92 11.65
N VAL A 19 -3.97 -11.15 11.10
CA VAL A 19 -3.75 -11.87 9.84
C VAL A 19 -3.16 -13.24 10.13
N PRO A 20 -3.87 -14.34 9.82
CA PRO A 20 -3.37 -15.69 10.03
C PRO A 20 -2.19 -15.98 9.11
N LEU A 21 -1.09 -16.59 9.62
CA LEU A 21 0.07 -16.94 8.79
C LEU A 21 -0.23 -18.03 7.76
N GLY A 22 -1.35 -18.72 7.89
CA GLY A 22 -1.83 -19.65 6.87
C GLY A 22 -2.06 -19.02 5.49
N ILE A 23 -2.22 -17.69 5.40
CA ILE A 23 -2.31 -16.94 4.13
C ILE A 23 -1.05 -17.16 3.25
N LEU A 24 0.09 -17.48 3.85
CA LEU A 24 1.35 -17.77 3.15
C LEU A 24 1.35 -19.14 2.43
N ALA A 25 0.32 -19.95 2.61
CA ALA A 25 0.12 -21.15 1.77
C ALA A 25 -0.39 -20.79 0.36
N GLY A 26 -0.83 -19.55 0.14
CA GLY A 26 -1.17 -18.98 -1.17
C GLY A 26 0.03 -18.43 -1.92
N VAL A 27 -0.20 -17.37 -2.68
CA VAL A 27 0.83 -16.72 -3.52
C VAL A 27 1.58 -15.59 -2.80
N LEU A 28 1.03 -15.08 -1.69
CA LEU A 28 1.66 -14.02 -0.91
C LEU A 28 2.99 -14.51 -0.33
N THR A 29 4.07 -13.77 -0.56
CA THR A 29 5.39 -14.17 -0.07
C THR A 29 5.61 -13.79 1.40
N PRO A 30 6.39 -14.58 2.15
CA PRO A 30 6.78 -14.23 3.52
C PRO A 30 7.50 -12.86 3.59
N ALA A 31 8.26 -12.50 2.56
CA ALA A 31 8.98 -11.24 2.49
C ALA A 31 8.01 -10.05 2.39
N THR A 32 7.00 -10.13 1.54
CA THR A 32 5.96 -9.09 1.38
C THR A 32 5.17 -8.91 2.67
N LEU A 33 4.70 -10.01 3.29
CA LEU A 33 3.99 -9.94 4.57
C LEU A 33 4.87 -9.37 5.69
N ALA A 34 6.15 -9.74 5.76
CA ALA A 34 7.07 -9.22 6.77
C ALA A 34 7.29 -7.71 6.61
N ARG A 35 7.38 -7.18 5.38
CA ARG A 35 7.48 -5.74 5.14
C ARG A 35 6.19 -5.01 5.50
N ALA A 36 5.03 -5.54 5.11
CA ALA A 36 3.73 -4.99 5.51
C ALA A 36 3.60 -4.94 7.05
N PHE A 37 4.09 -5.96 7.76
CA PHE A 37 4.15 -5.98 9.21
C PHE A 37 5.11 -4.92 9.76
N ALA A 38 6.31 -4.78 9.20
CA ALA A 38 7.29 -3.77 9.62
C ALA A 38 6.77 -2.34 9.42
N LEU A 39 6.13 -2.07 8.28
CA LEU A 39 5.52 -0.78 7.98
C LEU A 39 4.33 -0.50 8.92
N SER A 40 3.49 -1.51 9.19
CA SER A 40 2.43 -1.40 10.20
C SER A 40 2.98 -1.05 11.58
N ALA A 41 4.08 -1.67 12.00
CA ALA A 41 4.71 -1.40 13.29
C ALA A 41 5.33 0.00 13.39
N ALA A 42 5.65 0.62 12.26
CA ALA A 42 6.17 2.00 12.18
C ALA A 42 5.06 3.07 12.14
N MET A 43 3.78 2.66 11.99
CA MET A 43 2.66 3.60 12.03
C MET A 43 2.59 4.29 13.40
N PRO A 44 2.15 5.56 13.44
CA PRO A 44 1.95 6.25 14.71
C PRO A 44 1.05 5.43 15.64
N ARG A 45 1.46 5.33 16.92
CA ARG A 45 0.60 4.70 17.93
C ARG A 45 -0.59 5.62 18.19
N GLU A 46 -1.74 5.01 18.29
CA GLU A 46 -2.95 5.71 18.73
C GLU A 46 -2.85 6.11 20.19
N ASP A 47 -3.75 7.01 20.58
CA ASP A 47 -3.98 7.37 21.96
C ASP A 47 -4.23 6.10 22.80
N THR A 48 -3.60 6.03 23.96
CA THR A 48 -3.78 4.93 24.94
C THR A 48 -5.20 4.83 25.48
N ALA A 49 -6.05 5.84 25.28
CA ALA A 49 -7.43 5.88 25.79
C ALA A 49 -8.27 4.65 25.35
N ALA A 50 -8.13 4.20 24.10
CA ALA A 50 -8.82 3.00 23.62
C ALA A 50 -8.32 1.72 24.31
N LEU A 51 -7.04 1.62 24.63
CA LEU A 51 -6.48 0.53 25.41
C LEU A 51 -7.00 0.56 26.85
N GLU A 52 -6.96 1.73 27.48
CA GLU A 52 -7.40 1.92 28.86
C GLU A 52 -8.89 1.58 29.03
N ALA A 53 -9.74 1.98 28.10
CA ALA A 53 -11.16 1.58 28.10
C ALA A 53 -11.35 0.05 28.08
N ARG A 54 -10.50 -0.68 27.36
CA ARG A 54 -10.53 -2.16 27.36
C ARG A 54 -9.98 -2.76 28.65
N LEU A 55 -8.97 -2.12 29.25
CA LEU A 55 -8.47 -2.54 30.55
C LEU A 55 -9.51 -2.34 31.65
N ASP A 56 -10.36 -1.32 31.55
CA ASP A 56 -11.48 -1.10 32.47
C ASP A 56 -12.53 -2.23 32.37
N VAL A 57 -12.83 -2.71 31.15
CA VAL A 57 -13.68 -3.88 30.97
C VAL A 57 -13.01 -5.12 31.60
N LEU A 58 -11.70 -5.31 31.41
CA LEU A 58 -10.96 -6.42 32.02
C LEU A 58 -11.03 -6.36 33.55
N ARG A 59 -10.84 -5.18 34.14
CA ARG A 59 -10.97 -4.95 35.60
C ARG A 59 -12.36 -5.29 36.11
N ALA A 60 -13.40 -4.90 35.38
CA ALA A 60 -14.78 -5.25 35.75
C ALA A 60 -15.00 -6.77 35.75
N LEU A 61 -14.56 -7.48 34.70
CA LEU A 61 -14.67 -8.93 34.62
C LEU A 61 -13.88 -9.67 35.72
N LEU A 62 -12.71 -9.14 36.11
CA LEU A 62 -11.93 -9.66 37.22
C LEU A 62 -12.66 -9.45 38.56
N ALA A 63 -13.23 -8.28 38.79
CA ALA A 63 -13.97 -7.96 40.01
C ALA A 63 -15.26 -8.82 40.14
N GLU A 64 -15.90 -9.15 39.04
CA GLU A 64 -17.08 -10.01 38.97
C GLU A 64 -16.73 -11.51 39.16
N GLY A 65 -15.44 -11.88 39.17
CA GLY A 65 -15.01 -13.28 39.22
C GLY A 65 -15.30 -14.05 37.92
N ALA A 66 -15.55 -13.36 36.83
CA ALA A 66 -15.80 -13.96 35.52
C ALA A 66 -14.53 -14.58 34.89
N LEU A 67 -13.35 -14.25 35.41
CA LEU A 67 -12.07 -14.75 34.94
C LEU A 67 -11.37 -15.55 36.04
N PRO A 68 -10.64 -16.60 35.70
CA PRO A 68 -10.00 -17.52 36.68
C PRO A 68 -8.67 -16.94 37.22
N TYR A 69 -8.62 -15.63 37.57
CA TYR A 69 -7.43 -14.96 38.05
C TYR A 69 -7.74 -14.25 39.38
N ASN A 70 -6.72 -14.10 40.23
CA ASN A 70 -6.82 -13.26 41.42
C ASN A 70 -6.88 -11.79 40.98
N ALA A 71 -7.97 -11.10 41.33
CA ALA A 71 -8.19 -9.71 40.91
C ALA A 71 -7.12 -8.76 41.45
N ALA A 72 -6.65 -8.95 42.68
CA ALA A 72 -5.63 -8.07 43.28
C ALA A 72 -4.26 -8.25 42.61
N GLU A 73 -3.88 -9.49 42.29
CA GLU A 73 -2.62 -9.77 41.58
C GLU A 73 -2.67 -9.25 40.15
N ALA A 74 -3.80 -9.44 39.46
CA ALA A 74 -4.00 -8.94 38.11
C ALA A 74 -3.94 -7.39 38.05
N GLU A 75 -4.57 -6.70 39.02
CA GLU A 75 -4.52 -5.25 39.08
C GLU A 75 -3.10 -4.74 39.34
N ALA A 76 -2.34 -5.39 40.24
CA ALA A 76 -0.95 -5.05 40.49
C ALA A 76 -0.07 -5.20 39.23
N GLU A 77 -0.35 -6.22 38.40
CA GLU A 77 0.36 -6.40 37.12
C GLU A 77 -0.03 -5.35 36.07
N LEU A 78 -1.32 -5.06 35.95
CA LEU A 78 -1.82 -4.01 35.05
C LEU A 78 -1.25 -2.64 35.42
N ALA A 79 -1.19 -2.30 36.70
CA ALA A 79 -0.59 -1.06 37.18
C ALA A 79 0.91 -0.97 36.86
N ARG A 80 1.65 -2.08 37.01
CA ARG A 80 3.08 -2.13 36.61
C ARG A 80 3.25 -1.91 35.12
N TRP A 81 2.41 -2.56 34.29
CA TRP A 81 2.44 -2.42 32.83
C TRP A 81 2.10 -1.00 32.38
N GLN A 82 1.12 -0.37 33.03
CA GLN A 82 0.76 1.03 32.81
C GLN A 82 1.90 2.00 33.15
N MET A 83 2.51 1.83 34.33
CA MET A 83 3.66 2.64 34.73
C MET A 83 4.86 2.51 33.80
N ALA A 84 5.02 1.36 33.18
CA ALA A 84 6.06 1.11 32.19
C ALA A 84 5.72 1.67 30.78
N GLY A 85 4.58 2.34 30.60
CA GLY A 85 4.14 2.93 29.33
C GLY A 85 3.64 1.87 28.32
N TYR A 86 3.03 0.81 28.80
CA TYR A 86 2.44 -0.29 28.00
C TYR A 86 3.45 -0.90 27.02
N PRO A 87 4.60 -1.44 27.50
CA PRO A 87 5.56 -2.09 26.62
C PRO A 87 4.92 -3.28 25.88
N ALA A 88 5.47 -3.64 24.72
CA ALA A 88 5.00 -4.78 23.95
C ALA A 88 5.05 -6.07 24.76
N CYS A 89 3.96 -6.82 24.76
CA CYS A 89 3.85 -8.12 25.43
C CYS A 89 4.12 -9.26 24.44
N HIS A 90 4.68 -10.34 24.94
CA HIS A 90 4.90 -11.58 24.22
C HIS A 90 4.08 -12.70 24.83
N HIS A 91 3.63 -13.62 24.00
CA HIS A 91 3.03 -14.86 24.50
C HIS A 91 4.03 -15.63 25.35
N SER A 92 3.59 -16.15 26.48
CA SER A 92 4.39 -17.04 27.32
C SER A 92 4.75 -18.35 26.58
N ALA A 93 5.76 -19.05 27.07
CA ALA A 93 6.13 -20.36 26.51
C ALA A 93 4.97 -21.36 26.59
N ASP A 94 4.25 -21.36 27.71
CA ASP A 94 3.10 -22.23 27.93
C ASP A 94 1.95 -21.93 26.98
N TYR A 95 1.65 -20.61 26.76
CA TYR A 95 0.65 -20.22 25.79
C TYR A 95 1.01 -20.67 24.37
N ARG A 96 2.28 -20.49 23.97
CA ARG A 96 2.75 -20.94 22.66
C ARG A 96 2.67 -22.46 22.50
N ALA A 97 3.01 -23.21 23.53
CA ALA A 97 2.92 -24.67 23.52
C ALA A 97 1.48 -25.15 23.43
N ALA A 98 0.54 -24.48 24.12
CA ALA A 98 -0.86 -24.88 24.15
C ALA A 98 -1.67 -24.46 22.92
N TYR A 99 -1.44 -23.22 22.42
CA TYR A 99 -2.30 -22.60 21.41
C TYR A 99 -1.63 -22.42 20.05
N HIS A 100 -0.32 -22.61 19.93
CA HIS A 100 0.44 -22.50 18.67
C HIS A 100 0.07 -21.26 17.85
N PRO A 101 0.12 -20.03 18.43
CA PRO A 101 -0.34 -18.82 17.76
C PRO A 101 0.43 -18.58 16.47
N ALA A 102 -0.29 -18.50 15.35
CA ALA A 102 0.28 -18.36 14.01
C ALA A 102 -0.39 -17.19 13.28
N TYR A 103 -0.11 -15.96 13.72
CA TYR A 103 -0.65 -14.74 13.13
C TYR A 103 0.33 -13.55 13.24
N ARG A 104 0.01 -12.47 12.51
CA ARG A 104 0.58 -11.13 12.70
C ARG A 104 -0.54 -10.13 12.87
N VAL A 105 -0.29 -9.07 13.60
CA VAL A 105 -1.20 -7.91 13.71
C VAL A 105 -0.68 -6.84 12.78
N LEU A 106 -1.50 -6.47 11.79
CA LEU A 106 -1.20 -5.44 10.82
C LEU A 106 -2.17 -4.27 10.99
N HIS A 107 -1.71 -3.08 10.63
CA HIS A 107 -2.60 -1.95 10.48
C HIS A 107 -3.56 -2.21 9.31
N ARG A 108 -4.85 -1.85 9.49
CA ARG A 108 -5.93 -2.11 8.50
C ARG A 108 -5.63 -1.57 7.11
N HIS A 109 -4.90 -0.49 7.02
CA HIS A 109 -4.43 0.03 5.75
C HIS A 109 -3.69 -1.05 4.92
N TYR A 110 -2.75 -1.78 5.55
CA TYR A 110 -2.01 -2.83 4.86
C TYR A 110 -2.81 -4.10 4.64
N THR A 111 -3.77 -4.42 5.52
CA THR A 111 -4.65 -5.59 5.28
C THR A 111 -5.57 -5.37 4.08
N HIS A 112 -6.01 -4.14 3.84
CA HIS A 112 -6.75 -3.79 2.63
C HIS A 112 -5.93 -3.90 1.35
N LEU A 113 -4.61 -3.78 1.43
CA LEU A 113 -3.71 -3.96 0.28
C LEU A 113 -3.39 -5.44 -0.01
N LEU A 114 -3.62 -6.37 0.93
CA LEU A 114 -3.23 -7.77 0.75
C LEU A 114 -3.70 -8.42 -0.55
N PRO A 115 -4.94 -8.20 -1.04
CA PRO A 115 -5.36 -8.75 -2.33
C PRO A 115 -4.53 -8.25 -3.52
N LEU A 116 -4.13 -6.97 -3.48
CA LEU A 116 -3.24 -6.41 -4.49
C LEU A 116 -1.83 -7.00 -4.36
N LEU A 117 -1.32 -7.14 -3.13
CA LEU A 117 0.00 -7.72 -2.87
C LEU A 117 0.06 -9.20 -3.31
N GLU A 118 -0.99 -9.97 -3.08
CA GLU A 118 -1.11 -11.34 -3.60
C GLU A 118 -1.06 -11.36 -5.14
N THR A 119 -1.75 -10.44 -5.80
CA THR A 119 -1.75 -10.32 -7.26
C THR A 119 -0.36 -9.97 -7.78
N ILE A 120 0.34 -9.02 -7.15
CA ILE A 120 1.71 -8.63 -7.53
C ILE A 120 2.69 -9.78 -7.27
N ASP A 121 2.65 -10.42 -6.10
CA ASP A 121 3.52 -11.55 -5.77
C ASP A 121 3.30 -12.73 -6.74
N GLY A 122 2.04 -13.01 -7.10
CA GLY A 122 1.70 -14.03 -8.10
C GLY A 122 2.27 -13.72 -9.48
N ALA A 123 2.16 -12.47 -9.94
CA ALA A 123 2.74 -12.05 -11.21
C ALA A 123 4.28 -12.11 -11.19
N LEU A 124 4.92 -11.64 -10.09
CA LEU A 124 6.38 -11.71 -9.91
C LEU A 124 6.92 -13.14 -9.76
N ALA A 125 6.08 -14.10 -9.37
CA ALA A 125 6.44 -15.51 -9.37
C ALA A 125 6.36 -16.14 -10.77
N ALA A 126 5.46 -15.64 -11.62
CA ALA A 126 5.25 -16.15 -12.96
C ALA A 126 6.22 -15.57 -14.01
N GLN A 127 6.76 -14.37 -13.78
CA GLN A 127 7.62 -13.68 -14.73
C GLN A 127 8.72 -12.86 -14.02
N GLU A 128 9.79 -12.59 -14.75
CA GLU A 128 10.98 -11.90 -14.21
C GLU A 128 10.68 -10.46 -13.83
N ARG A 129 9.85 -9.78 -14.60
CA ARG A 129 9.47 -8.37 -14.42
C ARG A 129 7.99 -8.19 -14.61
N VAL A 130 7.42 -7.27 -13.85
CA VAL A 130 6.01 -6.87 -13.90
C VAL A 130 5.92 -5.38 -14.18
N LEU A 131 5.07 -5.00 -15.12
CA LEU A 131 4.71 -3.61 -15.40
C LEU A 131 3.28 -3.36 -14.91
N LEU A 132 3.15 -2.53 -13.87
CA LEU A 132 1.90 -2.19 -13.19
C LEU A 132 1.49 -0.77 -13.55
N ALA A 133 0.26 -0.59 -14.02
CA ALA A 133 -0.36 0.73 -14.11
C ALA A 133 -1.18 1.06 -12.85
N ILE A 134 -1.07 2.30 -12.38
CA ILE A 134 -1.96 2.86 -11.34
C ILE A 134 -2.66 4.08 -11.91
N GLU A 135 -3.96 3.97 -12.15
CA GLU A 135 -4.81 5.03 -12.64
C GLU A 135 -5.83 5.48 -11.60
N GLY A 136 -6.43 6.63 -11.82
CA GLY A 136 -7.50 7.19 -11.00
C GLY A 136 -7.58 8.71 -11.11
N GLY A 137 -8.66 9.28 -10.60
CA GLY A 137 -8.87 10.72 -10.63
C GLY A 137 -7.83 11.53 -9.86
N ALA A 138 -7.83 12.84 -10.06
CA ALA A 138 -6.99 13.76 -9.28
C ALA A 138 -7.24 13.57 -7.78
N ALA A 139 -6.17 13.66 -6.97
CA ALA A 139 -6.20 13.42 -5.52
C ALA A 139 -6.73 12.03 -5.08
N GLY A 140 -6.76 11.05 -6.01
CA GLY A 140 -7.21 9.67 -5.74
C GLY A 140 -6.25 8.82 -4.92
N GLY A 141 -4.99 9.27 -4.71
CA GLY A 141 -4.00 8.54 -3.91
C GLY A 141 -2.99 7.73 -4.73
N LYS A 142 -2.95 7.89 -6.05
CA LYS A 142 -2.03 7.16 -6.96
C LYS A 142 -0.57 7.23 -6.50
N THR A 143 -0.05 8.43 -6.28
CA THR A 143 1.33 8.67 -5.85
C THR A 143 1.59 8.12 -4.43
N THR A 144 0.57 8.11 -3.56
CA THR A 144 0.68 7.48 -2.24
C THR A 144 0.83 5.97 -2.38
N LEU A 145 -0.05 5.33 -3.16
CA LEU A 145 0.00 3.89 -3.38
C LEU A 145 1.31 3.47 -4.08
N SER A 146 1.78 4.20 -5.09
CA SER A 146 3.03 3.87 -5.78
C SER A 146 4.24 3.93 -4.85
N ARG A 147 4.28 4.91 -3.94
CA ARG A 147 5.32 5.03 -2.91
C ARG A 147 5.24 3.85 -1.93
N GLU A 148 4.07 3.51 -1.42
CA GLU A 148 3.87 2.39 -0.50
C GLU A 148 4.25 1.05 -1.14
N LEU A 149 3.91 0.84 -2.40
CA LEU A 149 4.36 -0.34 -3.14
C LEU A 149 5.88 -0.36 -3.30
N SER A 150 6.54 0.79 -3.48
CA SER A 150 8.01 0.84 -3.53
C SER A 150 8.67 0.49 -2.19
N GLU A 151 8.03 0.82 -1.06
CA GLU A 151 8.49 0.41 0.27
C GLU A 151 8.29 -1.09 0.51
N LEU A 152 7.17 -1.65 -0.01
CA LEU A 152 6.87 -3.08 0.06
C LEU A 152 7.74 -3.92 -0.90
N TYR A 153 8.11 -3.35 -2.06
CA TYR A 153 8.91 -3.99 -3.10
C TYR A 153 10.18 -3.19 -3.38
N PRO A 154 11.28 -3.41 -2.65
CA PRO A 154 12.52 -2.61 -2.80
C PRO A 154 13.15 -2.66 -4.19
N ASP A 155 12.94 -3.76 -4.96
CA ASP A 155 13.33 -3.84 -6.38
C ASP A 155 12.17 -3.36 -7.25
N SER A 156 11.82 -2.07 -7.09
CA SER A 156 10.80 -1.39 -7.88
C SER A 156 11.31 -0.08 -8.46
N ALA A 157 10.67 0.37 -9.53
CA ALA A 157 10.87 1.67 -10.14
C ALA A 157 9.50 2.33 -10.40
N VAL A 158 9.39 3.62 -10.10
CA VAL A 158 8.14 4.39 -10.29
C VAL A 158 8.36 5.45 -11.35
N PHE A 159 7.42 5.54 -12.28
CA PHE A 159 7.36 6.51 -13.36
C PHE A 159 6.05 7.28 -13.27
N HIS A 160 6.13 8.60 -13.31
CA HIS A 160 4.97 9.46 -13.19
C HIS A 160 4.49 9.90 -14.58
N ALA A 161 3.24 9.63 -14.92
CA ALA A 161 2.65 10.10 -16.17
C ALA A 161 2.63 11.65 -16.24
N ASP A 162 2.61 12.31 -15.09
CA ASP A 162 2.72 13.77 -14.99
C ASP A 162 4.08 14.32 -15.46
N ASP A 163 5.12 13.49 -15.62
CA ASP A 163 6.38 13.85 -16.26
C ASP A 163 6.26 13.98 -17.80
N PHE A 164 5.09 13.63 -18.36
CA PHE A 164 4.87 13.53 -19.81
C PHE A 164 3.73 14.44 -20.30
N PHE A 165 3.74 15.71 -19.93
CA PHE A 165 2.84 16.66 -20.54
C PHE A 165 3.31 17.08 -21.94
N LEU A 166 2.35 17.49 -22.78
CA LEU A 166 2.61 18.00 -24.11
C LEU A 166 3.50 19.25 -24.06
N ARG A 167 4.47 19.30 -24.96
CA ARG A 167 5.25 20.50 -25.23
C ARG A 167 4.36 21.55 -25.90
N PRO A 168 4.70 22.86 -25.82
CA PRO A 168 3.87 23.94 -26.37
C PRO A 168 3.45 23.74 -27.81
N GLU A 169 4.38 23.27 -28.66
CA GLU A 169 4.14 23.03 -30.10
C GLU A 169 3.17 21.89 -30.40
N GLN A 170 2.93 20.99 -29.45
CA GLN A 170 2.01 19.86 -29.58
C GLN A 170 0.57 20.21 -29.13
N ARG A 171 0.36 21.37 -28.53
CA ARG A 171 -0.89 21.79 -27.88
C ARG A 171 -1.86 22.38 -28.89
N THR A 172 -2.60 21.53 -29.60
CA THR A 172 -3.64 21.96 -30.53
C THR A 172 -5.03 21.75 -29.94
N PRO A 173 -6.07 22.48 -30.39
CA PRO A 173 -7.44 22.26 -29.97
C PRO A 173 -7.90 20.81 -30.21
N GLU A 174 -7.51 20.20 -31.32
CA GLU A 174 -7.85 18.84 -31.72
C GLU A 174 -7.20 17.82 -30.76
N ARG A 175 -5.97 18.10 -30.30
CA ARG A 175 -5.29 17.24 -29.32
C ARG A 175 -5.99 17.34 -27.96
N PHE A 176 -6.31 18.53 -27.50
CA PHE A 176 -7.00 18.73 -26.23
C PHE A 176 -8.45 18.20 -26.21
N ALA A 177 -9.08 18.06 -27.36
CA ALA A 177 -10.39 17.44 -27.46
C ALA A 177 -10.38 15.91 -27.26
N GLN A 178 -9.21 15.26 -27.27
CA GLN A 178 -9.06 13.85 -27.04
C GLN A 178 -9.02 13.53 -25.53
N PRO A 179 -9.52 12.36 -25.10
CA PRO A 179 -9.28 11.89 -23.73
C PRO A 179 -7.77 11.81 -23.44
N GLY A 180 -7.34 12.40 -22.30
CA GLY A 180 -5.91 12.48 -21.96
C GLY A 180 -5.08 13.33 -22.93
N GLY A 181 -5.73 14.21 -23.71
CA GLY A 181 -5.08 15.02 -24.74
C GLY A 181 -4.02 16.00 -24.26
N ASN A 182 -3.87 16.21 -22.97
CA ASN A 182 -2.79 16.98 -22.36
C ASN A 182 -1.51 16.17 -22.12
N MET A 183 -1.57 14.83 -22.24
CA MET A 183 -0.45 13.93 -22.07
C MET A 183 0.27 13.68 -23.40
N ASP A 184 1.59 13.66 -23.38
CA ASP A 184 2.47 13.18 -24.46
C ASP A 184 2.62 11.65 -24.32
N ARG A 185 1.52 10.94 -24.62
CA ARG A 185 1.47 9.49 -24.50
C ARG A 185 2.48 8.80 -25.43
N GLU A 186 2.77 9.41 -26.56
CA GLU A 186 3.73 8.93 -27.55
C GLU A 186 5.14 8.89 -26.96
N ARG A 187 5.50 9.91 -26.16
CA ARG A 187 6.76 9.91 -25.43
C ARG A 187 6.76 8.92 -24.26
N LEU A 188 5.68 8.84 -23.49
CA LEU A 188 5.57 7.85 -22.40
C LEU A 188 5.72 6.44 -22.94
N GLU A 189 5.09 6.14 -24.07
CA GLU A 189 5.25 4.85 -24.76
C GLU A 189 6.71 4.63 -25.21
N ALA A 190 7.29 5.56 -25.94
CA ALA A 190 8.61 5.41 -26.55
C ALA A 190 9.76 5.40 -25.52
N GLU A 191 9.66 6.23 -24.48
CA GLU A 191 10.75 6.44 -23.51
C GLU A 191 10.64 5.51 -22.30
N ILE A 192 9.43 5.02 -21.93
CA ILE A 192 9.19 4.18 -20.75
C ILE A 192 8.65 2.80 -21.13
N LEU A 193 7.43 2.73 -21.70
CA LEU A 193 6.71 1.46 -21.84
C LEU A 193 7.40 0.49 -22.79
N ALA A 194 7.77 0.93 -23.98
CA ALA A 194 8.41 0.11 -24.97
C ALA A 194 9.82 -0.38 -24.57
N PRO A 195 10.70 0.40 -23.92
CA PRO A 195 11.93 -0.12 -23.33
C PRO A 195 11.66 -1.15 -22.23
N LEU A 196 10.77 -0.87 -21.26
CA LEU A 196 10.46 -1.77 -20.15
C LEU A 196 9.88 -3.10 -20.63
N SER A 197 8.98 -3.09 -21.62
CA SER A 197 8.39 -4.31 -22.17
C SER A 197 9.42 -5.24 -22.82
N ARG A 198 10.56 -4.71 -23.22
CA ARG A 198 11.71 -5.48 -23.75
C ARG A 198 12.76 -5.79 -22.68
N GLY A 199 12.50 -5.46 -21.41
CA GLY A 199 13.43 -5.67 -20.29
C GLY A 199 14.62 -4.72 -20.27
N GLY A 200 14.56 -3.62 -21.02
CA GLY A 200 15.63 -2.63 -21.12
C GLY A 200 15.51 -1.52 -20.08
N ASP A 201 16.65 -0.89 -19.77
CA ASP A 201 16.67 0.33 -18.97
C ASP A 201 16.03 1.49 -19.72
N VAL A 202 15.55 2.48 -19.00
CA VAL A 202 14.87 3.65 -19.55
C VAL A 202 15.70 4.91 -19.41
N VAL A 203 15.59 5.78 -20.41
CA VAL A 203 16.12 7.15 -20.38
C VAL A 203 15.02 8.07 -20.86
N TYR A 204 14.58 8.96 -20.01
CA TYR A 204 13.47 9.87 -20.31
C TYR A 204 13.74 11.28 -19.78
N ARG A 205 13.02 12.26 -20.32
CA ARG A 205 13.13 13.66 -19.90
C ARG A 205 11.78 14.14 -19.37
N PRO A 206 11.66 14.39 -18.05
CA PRO A 206 10.46 14.99 -17.49
C PRO A 206 10.14 16.34 -18.13
N PHE A 207 8.85 16.61 -18.32
CA PHE A 207 8.39 17.93 -18.72
C PHE A 207 8.27 18.84 -17.51
N ASP A 208 8.93 19.97 -17.54
CA ASP A 208 8.82 21.01 -16.51
C ASP A 208 7.76 22.03 -16.89
N CYS A 209 6.64 22.02 -16.15
CA CYS A 209 5.54 22.97 -16.36
C CYS A 209 5.91 24.42 -16.04
N LYS A 210 6.98 24.70 -15.29
CA LYS A 210 7.42 26.07 -14.97
C LYS A 210 8.17 26.69 -16.13
N THR A 211 9.06 25.90 -16.73
CA THR A 211 9.88 26.34 -17.88
C THR A 211 9.23 26.00 -19.22
N MET A 212 8.13 25.22 -19.20
CA MET A 212 7.43 24.72 -20.39
C MET A 212 8.35 23.96 -21.36
N SER A 213 9.31 23.23 -20.83
CA SER A 213 10.36 22.53 -21.58
C SER A 213 10.72 21.19 -20.96
N LEU A 214 11.47 20.38 -21.70
CA LEU A 214 12.01 19.12 -21.17
C LEU A 214 13.20 19.37 -20.26
N SER A 215 13.17 18.77 -19.08
CA SER A 215 14.27 18.79 -18.12
C SER A 215 15.46 17.91 -18.58
N GLU A 216 16.53 17.87 -17.77
CA GLU A 216 17.65 16.98 -17.99
C GLU A 216 17.20 15.50 -18.00
N PRO A 217 17.90 14.65 -18.78
CA PRO A 217 17.57 13.22 -18.86
C PRO A 217 17.69 12.53 -17.51
N ARG A 218 16.67 11.75 -17.17
CA ARG A 218 16.70 10.79 -16.06
C ARG A 218 16.94 9.38 -16.61
N ARG A 219 17.69 8.59 -15.84
CA ARG A 219 17.97 7.18 -16.16
C ARG A 219 17.40 6.32 -15.04
N SER A 220 16.75 5.21 -15.39
CA SER A 220 16.30 4.21 -14.45
C SER A 220 16.59 2.83 -15.00
N ARG A 221 17.04 1.91 -14.13
CA ARG A 221 17.13 0.50 -14.47
C ARG A 221 15.74 -0.11 -14.46
N ALA A 222 15.52 -1.08 -15.34
CA ALA A 222 14.35 -1.94 -15.26
C ALA A 222 14.41 -2.74 -13.94
N ALA A 223 13.43 -2.54 -13.09
CA ALA A 223 13.27 -3.26 -11.83
C ALA A 223 12.40 -4.52 -12.01
N ARG A 224 12.31 -5.34 -10.96
CA ARG A 224 11.36 -6.45 -10.97
C ARG A 224 9.90 -5.96 -11.02
N LEU A 225 9.58 -4.88 -10.28
CA LEU A 225 8.27 -4.23 -10.32
C LEU A 225 8.43 -2.81 -10.88
N ASN A 226 7.91 -2.55 -12.06
CA ASN A 226 7.90 -1.22 -12.67
C ASN A 226 6.49 -0.67 -12.59
N ILE A 227 6.34 0.53 -12.02
CA ILE A 227 5.04 1.15 -11.73
C ILE A 227 4.93 2.42 -12.57
N VAL A 228 3.89 2.52 -13.40
CA VAL A 228 3.51 3.78 -14.06
C VAL A 228 2.25 4.30 -13.40
N GLU A 229 2.32 5.48 -12.79
CA GLU A 229 1.18 6.07 -12.12
C GLU A 229 0.80 7.41 -12.72
N GLY A 230 -0.48 7.67 -12.81
CA GLY A 230 -0.98 8.97 -13.24
C GLY A 230 -2.38 8.90 -13.85
N SER A 231 -2.97 10.06 -14.09
CA SER A 231 -4.21 10.13 -14.84
C SER A 231 -3.95 9.78 -16.31
N TYR A 232 -4.82 8.95 -16.87
CA TYR A 232 -4.70 8.39 -18.23
C TYR A 232 -3.53 7.43 -18.45
N SER A 233 -2.92 6.87 -17.40
CA SER A 233 -1.93 5.80 -17.54
C SER A 233 -2.52 4.55 -18.19
N LEU A 234 -3.82 4.28 -18.03
CA LEU A 234 -4.57 3.21 -18.71
C LEU A 234 -5.25 3.68 -20.02
N HIS A 235 -4.69 4.69 -20.68
CA HIS A 235 -5.18 5.04 -22.02
C HIS A 235 -5.10 3.81 -22.95
N PRO A 236 -6.12 3.54 -23.82
CA PRO A 236 -6.17 2.32 -24.64
C PRO A 236 -4.93 2.04 -25.48
N ALA A 237 -4.20 3.07 -25.91
CA ALA A 237 -2.94 2.88 -26.65
C ALA A 237 -1.79 2.31 -25.77
N MET A 238 -1.86 2.47 -24.45
CA MET A 238 -0.82 2.06 -23.51
C MET A 238 -1.19 0.78 -22.75
N GLU A 239 -2.48 0.47 -22.64
CA GLU A 239 -3.00 -0.70 -21.93
C GLU A 239 -2.30 -2.02 -22.31
N PRO A 240 -1.96 -2.31 -23.59
CA PRO A 240 -1.31 -3.55 -23.97
C PRO A 240 0.10 -3.78 -23.40
N TYR A 241 0.73 -2.75 -22.82
CA TYR A 241 2.05 -2.86 -22.22
C TYR A 241 2.03 -3.38 -20.78
N TYR A 242 0.88 -3.24 -20.08
CA TYR A 242 0.80 -3.54 -18.66
C TYR A 242 0.42 -5.01 -18.40
N ASP A 243 1.11 -5.61 -17.44
CA ASP A 243 0.78 -6.93 -16.90
C ASP A 243 -0.35 -6.86 -15.88
N LEU A 244 -0.36 -5.77 -15.11
CA LEU A 244 -1.34 -5.50 -14.07
C LEU A 244 -1.83 -4.06 -14.15
N SER A 245 -3.06 -3.84 -13.73
CA SER A 245 -3.64 -2.51 -13.62
C SER A 245 -4.43 -2.34 -12.32
N VAL A 246 -4.35 -1.16 -11.75
CA VAL A 246 -5.11 -0.73 -10.56
C VAL A 246 -5.80 0.57 -10.90
N PHE A 247 -7.11 0.62 -10.69
CA PHE A 247 -7.89 1.85 -10.78
C PHE A 247 -8.33 2.28 -9.39
N LEU A 248 -7.93 3.50 -8.99
CA LEU A 248 -8.31 4.07 -7.70
C LEU A 248 -9.56 4.91 -7.85
N GLU A 249 -10.66 4.39 -7.34
CA GLU A 249 -11.91 5.14 -7.23
C GLU A 249 -11.89 6.06 -6.01
N ILE A 250 -12.41 7.26 -6.20
CA ILE A 250 -12.62 8.23 -5.13
C ILE A 250 -14.00 8.87 -5.32
N SER A 251 -14.76 9.00 -4.24
CA SER A 251 -16.04 9.71 -4.33
C SER A 251 -15.83 11.17 -4.71
N PRO A 252 -16.74 11.78 -5.50
CA PRO A 252 -16.63 13.19 -5.91
C PRO A 252 -16.48 14.14 -4.72
N GLU A 253 -17.15 13.84 -3.61
CA GLU A 253 -17.06 14.61 -2.37
C GLU A 253 -15.66 14.56 -1.77
N SER A 254 -15.11 13.34 -1.60
CA SER A 254 -13.75 13.13 -1.08
C SER A 254 -12.70 13.74 -1.99
N GLN A 255 -12.88 13.62 -3.31
CA GLN A 255 -12.00 14.23 -4.30
C GLN A 255 -11.98 15.75 -4.16
N ARG A 256 -13.16 16.38 -4.13
CA ARG A 256 -13.29 17.83 -3.96
C ARG A 256 -12.60 18.32 -2.68
N ARG A 257 -12.85 17.65 -1.55
CA ARG A 257 -12.21 17.98 -0.28
C ARG A 257 -10.69 17.95 -0.39
N ARG A 258 -10.12 16.83 -0.87
CA ARG A 258 -8.66 16.65 -0.99
C ARG A 258 -8.01 17.63 -1.97
N VAL A 259 -8.70 17.99 -3.06
CA VAL A 259 -8.22 19.00 -4.01
C VAL A 259 -8.18 20.38 -3.37
N LEU A 260 -9.20 20.75 -2.58
CA LEU A 260 -9.22 22.02 -1.85
C LEU A 260 -8.11 22.08 -0.79
N GLU A 261 -7.94 21.02 0.01
CA GLU A 261 -6.89 20.93 1.02
C GLU A 261 -5.46 21.02 0.43
N ARG A 262 -5.27 20.53 -0.81
CA ARG A 262 -3.97 20.59 -1.49
C ARG A 262 -3.64 21.96 -2.07
N ASN A 263 -4.65 22.75 -2.45
CA ASN A 263 -4.48 24.01 -3.19
C ASN A 263 -4.78 25.26 -2.32
N GLY A 264 -5.20 25.09 -1.07
CA GLY A 264 -5.43 26.17 -0.09
C GLY A 264 -4.27 26.29 0.85
#